data_9693a1675db2e843027ba0502146ca8e
#
_entry.id   9693a1675db2e843027ba0502146ca8e
#
_cell.length_a   1.000
_cell.length_b   1.000
_cell.length_c   1.000
_cell.angle_alpha   90.00
_cell.angle_beta   90.00
_cell.angle_gamma   90.00
#
_symmetry.space_group_name_H-M   'P 1'
#
loop_
_entity.id
_entity.type
_entity.pdbx_description
1 polymer ?
#
loop_
_entity_poly.entity_id
_entity_poly.type
_entity_poly.pdbx_seq_one_letter_code
_entity_poly.pdbx_strand_id
1 'polypeptide(L)'
;MEGDITQGVAGADGVVKQIRSAHEDENTKAIVFRVNSPGGSIIGSEMMRDELLTAKRKDINVIVSMGDYAASGGVYISTPADYIFAEPTTITGSIGVGNCPANIRKCNGLHWNKF
;
A
#
# COMPACT_ATOMS: atom_id res chain seq x y z
N MET A 1 6.73 0.27 -5.23
CA MET A 1 5.37 -0.07 -5.73
C MET A 1 4.92 1.06 -6.63
N GLU A 2 4.80 0.81 -7.91
CA GLU A 2 4.35 1.75 -8.93
C GLU A 2 3.06 1.26 -9.58
N GLY A 3 2.07 2.16 -9.76
CA GLY A 3 0.79 1.85 -10.40
C GLY A 3 -0.19 1.08 -9.51
N ASP A 4 -1.18 0.45 -10.15
CA ASP A 4 -2.24 -0.29 -9.46
C ASP A 4 -1.69 -1.52 -8.74
N ILE A 5 -2.20 -1.77 -7.52
CA ILE A 5 -1.90 -2.99 -6.79
C ILE A 5 -2.71 -4.13 -7.41
N THR A 6 -2.04 -4.92 -8.23
CA THR A 6 -2.61 -6.14 -8.85
C THR A 6 -2.08 -7.38 -8.15
N GLN A 7 -2.73 -8.52 -8.37
CA GLN A 7 -2.20 -9.83 -7.96
C GLN A 7 -1.21 -10.37 -9.00
N GLY A 8 -0.42 -11.36 -8.60
CA GLY A 8 0.53 -12.06 -9.47
C GLY A 8 1.95 -11.49 -9.45
N VAL A 9 2.84 -12.15 -10.22
CA VAL A 9 4.29 -11.93 -10.16
C VAL A 9 4.69 -10.50 -10.56
N ALA A 10 3.98 -9.88 -11.48
CA ALA A 10 4.19 -8.49 -11.89
C ALA A 10 3.54 -7.46 -10.94
N GLY A 11 2.80 -7.92 -9.96
CA GLY A 11 2.09 -7.10 -8.98
C GLY A 11 2.57 -7.38 -7.55
N ALA A 12 1.61 -7.58 -6.63
CA ALA A 12 1.87 -7.74 -5.21
C ALA A 12 2.84 -8.88 -4.87
N ASP A 13 2.72 -10.02 -5.54
CA ASP A 13 3.58 -11.19 -5.27
C ASP A 13 5.06 -10.89 -5.56
N GLY A 14 5.33 -10.12 -6.63
CA GLY A 14 6.68 -9.69 -6.97
C GLY A 14 7.25 -8.73 -5.92
N VAL A 15 6.46 -7.77 -5.47
CA VAL A 15 6.85 -6.81 -4.43
C VAL A 15 7.07 -7.53 -3.09
N VAL A 16 6.18 -8.45 -2.71
CA VAL A 16 6.31 -9.27 -1.50
C VAL A 16 7.62 -10.04 -1.50
N LYS A 17 7.99 -10.67 -2.63
CA LYS A 17 9.28 -11.37 -2.76
C LYS A 17 10.48 -10.44 -2.57
N GLN A 18 10.42 -9.22 -3.10
CA GLN A 18 11.49 -8.24 -2.93
C GLN A 18 11.62 -7.79 -1.47
N ILE A 19 10.50 -7.51 -0.79
CA ILE A 19 10.49 -7.14 0.63
C ILE A 19 11.06 -8.30 1.47
N ARG A 20 10.63 -9.53 1.17
CA ARG A 20 11.12 -10.74 1.85
C ARG A 20 12.62 -10.92 1.67
N SER A 21 13.11 -10.86 0.44
CA SER A 21 14.54 -10.95 0.16
C SER A 21 15.34 -9.87 0.90
N ALA A 22 14.79 -8.66 1.00
CA ALA A 22 15.45 -7.58 1.72
C ALA A 22 15.56 -7.86 3.23
N HIS A 23 14.48 -8.31 3.88
CA HIS A 23 14.55 -8.55 5.34
C HIS A 23 15.16 -9.91 5.72
N GLU A 24 15.41 -10.81 4.75
CA GLU A 24 16.16 -12.06 4.95
C GLU A 24 17.68 -11.85 4.80
N ASP A 25 18.11 -10.75 4.19
CA ASP A 25 19.53 -10.39 4.12
C ASP A 25 19.99 -9.78 5.46
N GLU A 26 20.92 -10.45 6.14
CA GLU A 26 21.48 -10.03 7.43
C GLU A 26 22.17 -8.66 7.39
N ASN A 27 22.56 -8.19 6.22
CA ASN A 27 23.20 -6.89 6.04
C ASN A 27 22.21 -5.74 5.92
N THR A 28 20.92 -6.03 5.70
CA THR A 28 19.88 -5.02 5.59
C THR A 28 19.65 -4.31 6.92
N LYS A 29 19.81 -2.99 6.94
CA LYS A 29 19.61 -2.15 8.13
C LYS A 29 18.30 -1.38 8.10
N ALA A 30 17.79 -1.11 6.91
CA ALA A 30 16.52 -0.44 6.69
C ALA A 30 15.96 -0.79 5.31
N ILE A 31 14.65 -0.70 5.18
CA ILE A 31 13.93 -0.82 3.91
C ILE A 31 13.34 0.54 3.58
N VAL A 32 13.76 1.10 2.45
CA VAL A 32 13.10 2.28 1.88
C VAL A 32 12.11 1.81 0.83
N PHE A 33 10.82 1.96 1.14
CA PHE A 33 9.73 1.49 0.30
C PHE A 33 9.09 2.65 -0.44
N ARG A 34 9.34 2.73 -1.75
CA ARG A 34 8.71 3.75 -2.61
C ARG A 34 7.30 3.34 -2.97
N VAL A 35 6.33 4.22 -2.71
CA VAL A 35 4.91 4.02 -3.03
C VAL A 35 4.45 5.11 -3.98
N ASN A 36 4.07 4.74 -5.19
CA ASN A 36 3.42 5.60 -6.18
C ASN A 36 2.22 4.86 -6.77
N SER A 37 1.15 4.75 -5.98
CA SER A 37 0.02 3.87 -6.28
C SER A 37 -1.31 4.47 -5.84
N PRO A 38 -2.36 4.41 -6.68
CA PRO A 38 -3.71 4.79 -6.30
C PRO A 38 -4.40 3.73 -5.42
N GLY A 39 -3.75 2.57 -5.20
CA GLY A 39 -4.33 1.43 -4.49
C GLY A 39 -4.63 0.27 -5.42
N GLY A 40 -5.63 -0.56 -5.06
CA GLY A 40 -6.04 -1.71 -5.86
C GLY A 40 -6.43 -2.91 -5.03
N SER A 41 -5.87 -4.08 -5.31
CA SER A 41 -6.19 -5.34 -4.65
C SER A 41 -6.03 -5.27 -3.13
N ILE A 42 -7.09 -5.56 -2.40
CA ILE A 42 -7.07 -5.66 -0.93
C ILE A 42 -6.11 -6.75 -0.49
N ILE A 43 -6.21 -7.93 -1.11
CA ILE A 43 -5.36 -9.09 -0.78
C ILE A 43 -3.90 -8.76 -1.05
N GLY A 44 -3.60 -8.15 -2.21
CA GLY A 44 -2.24 -7.75 -2.54
C GLY A 44 -1.67 -6.71 -1.57
N SER A 45 -2.49 -5.76 -1.14
CA SER A 45 -2.12 -4.76 -0.14
C SER A 45 -1.83 -5.40 1.22
N GLU A 46 -2.67 -6.34 1.67
CA GLU A 46 -2.47 -7.06 2.91
C GLU A 46 -1.16 -7.87 2.89
N MET A 47 -0.90 -8.62 1.81
CA MET A 47 0.33 -9.40 1.68
C MET A 47 1.59 -8.53 1.78
N MET A 48 1.61 -7.38 1.11
CA MET A 48 2.74 -6.45 1.18
C MET A 48 2.90 -5.87 2.58
N ARG A 49 1.78 -5.48 3.21
CA ARG A 49 1.76 -4.93 4.57
C ARG A 49 2.30 -5.94 5.59
N ASP A 50 1.85 -7.19 5.52
CA ASP A 50 2.31 -8.26 6.43
C ASP A 50 3.80 -8.54 6.30
N GLU A 51 4.32 -8.48 5.08
CA GLU A 51 5.75 -8.67 4.85
C GLU A 51 6.59 -7.51 5.43
N LEU A 52 6.09 -6.26 5.31
CA LEU A 52 6.72 -5.10 5.95
C LEU A 52 6.66 -5.19 7.48
N LEU A 53 5.56 -5.66 8.05
CA LEU A 53 5.46 -5.93 9.48
C LEU A 53 6.43 -7.02 9.93
N THR A 54 6.69 -8.01 9.07
CA THR A 54 7.69 -9.05 9.36
C THR A 54 9.10 -8.47 9.40
N ALA A 55 9.44 -7.54 8.50
CA ALA A 55 10.69 -6.80 8.56
C ALA A 55 10.83 -6.03 9.89
N LYS A 56 9.78 -5.36 10.33
CA LYS A 56 9.77 -4.66 11.63
C LYS A 56 9.98 -5.57 12.83
N ARG A 57 9.40 -6.77 12.81
CA ARG A 57 9.63 -7.77 13.90
C ARG A 57 11.08 -8.25 13.98
N LYS A 58 11.86 -8.01 12.93
CA LYS A 58 13.32 -8.27 12.86
C LYS A 58 14.15 -7.01 13.16
N ASP A 59 13.55 -5.98 13.73
CA ASP A 59 14.20 -4.69 14.05
C ASP A 59 14.77 -3.96 12.83
N ILE A 60 14.19 -4.21 11.63
CA ILE A 60 14.55 -3.49 10.41
C ILE A 60 13.62 -2.28 10.27
N ASN A 61 14.18 -1.08 10.23
CA ASN A 61 13.42 0.14 10.05
C ASN A 61 12.76 0.17 8.66
N VAL A 62 11.48 0.50 8.62
CA VAL A 62 10.73 0.68 7.37
C VAL A 62 10.44 2.16 7.15
N ILE A 63 10.92 2.69 6.05
CA ILE A 63 10.74 4.08 5.65
C ILE A 63 9.94 4.09 4.35
N VAL A 64 8.83 4.80 4.34
CA VAL A 64 8.01 4.97 3.12
C VAL A 64 8.30 6.32 2.48
N SER A 65 8.54 6.31 1.18
CA SER A 65 8.61 7.50 0.34
C SER A 65 7.42 7.48 -0.63
N MET A 66 6.46 8.38 -0.41
CA MET A 66 5.31 8.53 -1.30
C MET A 66 5.69 9.31 -2.56
N GLY A 67 5.15 8.89 -3.70
CA GLY A 67 5.28 9.57 -4.99
C GLY A 67 4.15 10.56 -5.23
N ASP A 68 3.70 10.64 -6.48
CA ASP A 68 2.57 11.49 -6.87
C ASP A 68 1.26 11.00 -6.25
N TYR A 69 1.13 9.67 -6.11
CA TYR A 69 -0.04 9.00 -5.54
C TYR A 69 0.37 8.02 -4.44
N ALA A 70 -0.33 8.09 -3.31
CA ALA A 70 -0.31 7.05 -2.29
C ALA A 70 -1.70 6.98 -1.66
N ALA A 71 -2.67 6.42 -2.39
CA ALA A 71 -4.08 6.43 -2.01
C ALA A 71 -4.62 5.00 -1.77
N SER A 72 -5.68 4.89 -0.97
CA SER A 72 -6.37 3.61 -0.69
C SER A 72 -5.38 2.53 -0.24
N GLY A 73 -5.22 1.44 -1.01
CA GLY A 73 -4.21 0.41 -0.76
C GLY A 73 -2.77 0.95 -0.64
N GLY A 74 -2.44 2.05 -1.34
CA GLY A 74 -1.15 2.73 -1.22
C GLY A 74 -0.91 3.33 0.17
N VAL A 75 -1.94 3.91 0.80
CA VAL A 75 -1.87 4.31 2.21
C VAL A 75 -1.76 3.08 3.11
N TYR A 76 -2.58 2.06 2.85
CA TYR A 76 -2.65 0.86 3.68
C TYR A 76 -1.30 0.14 3.79
N ILE A 77 -0.60 -0.06 2.67
CA ILE A 77 0.75 -0.66 2.67
C ILE A 77 1.81 0.22 3.34
N SER A 78 1.54 1.51 3.48
CA SER A 78 2.44 2.45 4.15
C SER A 78 2.29 2.48 5.67
N THR A 79 1.20 1.90 6.21
CA THR A 79 0.91 1.97 7.67
C THR A 79 1.96 1.33 8.58
N PRO A 80 2.74 0.30 8.17
CA PRO A 80 3.80 -0.25 9.01
C PRO A 80 5.04 0.65 9.14
N ALA A 81 5.16 1.70 8.33
CA ALA A 81 6.37 2.51 8.28
C ALA A 81 6.67 3.20 9.62
N ASP A 82 7.97 3.28 9.95
CA ASP A 82 8.45 4.09 11.07
C ASP A 82 8.46 5.58 10.72
N TYR A 83 8.73 5.88 9.44
CA TYR A 83 8.69 7.24 8.88
C TYR A 83 8.04 7.23 7.50
N ILE A 84 7.20 8.23 7.24
CA ILE A 84 6.56 8.46 5.94
C ILE A 84 6.96 9.84 5.44
N PHE A 85 7.52 9.88 4.24
CA PHE A 85 7.83 11.10 3.53
C PHE A 85 6.87 11.27 2.36
N ALA A 86 6.27 12.44 2.25
CA ALA A 86 5.39 12.83 1.16
C ALA A 86 5.66 14.28 0.77
N GLU A 87 5.51 14.59 -0.50
CA GLU A 87 5.57 15.97 -0.98
C GLU A 87 4.20 16.67 -0.75
N PRO A 88 4.16 17.99 -0.63
CA PRO A 88 2.91 18.74 -0.50
C PRO A 88 1.92 18.48 -1.65
N THR A 89 2.41 18.05 -2.79
CA THR A 89 1.62 17.72 -3.99
C THR A 89 1.20 16.27 -4.07
N THR A 90 1.65 15.41 -3.14
CA THR A 90 1.27 13.99 -3.11
C THR A 90 -0.24 13.85 -2.90
N ILE A 91 -0.91 13.15 -3.79
CA ILE A 91 -2.31 12.78 -3.62
C ILE A 91 -2.38 11.53 -2.73
N THR A 92 -2.93 11.70 -1.53
CA THR A 92 -3.03 10.62 -0.54
C THR A 92 -4.45 10.55 0.06
N GLY A 93 -4.71 9.53 0.89
CA GLY A 93 -6.01 9.32 1.50
C GLY A 93 -6.87 8.33 0.73
N SER A 94 -8.13 8.66 0.46
CA SER A 94 -9.10 7.75 -0.19
C SER A 94 -9.14 6.36 0.46
N ILE A 95 -9.15 6.33 1.80
CA ILE A 95 -9.07 5.11 2.61
C ILE A 95 -10.46 4.50 2.69
N GLY A 96 -10.64 3.32 2.10
CA GLY A 96 -11.90 2.59 2.18
C GLY A 96 -11.99 1.44 1.20
N VAL A 97 -12.96 0.57 1.45
CA VAL A 97 -13.33 -0.53 0.56
C VAL A 97 -14.78 -0.30 0.15
N GLY A 98 -14.99 -0.02 -1.12
CA GLY A 98 -16.32 0.09 -1.71
C GLY A 98 -16.74 -1.24 -2.34
N ASN A 99 -17.90 -1.76 -1.97
CA ASN A 99 -18.57 -2.82 -2.70
C ASN A 99 -19.74 -2.19 -3.47
N CYS A 100 -19.56 -1.93 -4.75
CA CYS A 100 -20.64 -1.49 -5.60
C CYS A 100 -21.30 -2.75 -6.19
N PRO A 101 -22.57 -3.06 -5.84
CA PRO A 101 -23.28 -4.15 -6.47
C PRO A 101 -23.38 -3.87 -7.98
N ALA A 102 -23.25 -4.91 -8.82
CA ALA A 102 -23.21 -4.82 -10.28
C ALA A 102 -24.42 -4.10 -10.94
N ASN A 103 -25.38 -3.67 -10.15
CA ASN A 103 -26.54 -2.90 -10.59
C ASN A 103 -26.34 -1.41 -10.22
N ILE A 104 -25.84 -0.64 -11.17
CA ILE A 104 -25.56 0.80 -11.06
C ILE A 104 -26.78 1.62 -10.57
N ARG A 105 -28.01 1.15 -10.84
CA ARG A 105 -29.24 1.81 -10.36
C ARG A 105 -29.38 1.82 -8.82
N LYS A 106 -28.70 0.91 -8.12
CA LYS A 106 -28.70 0.88 -6.65
C LYS A 106 -27.60 1.73 -6.02
N CYS A 107 -26.57 2.12 -6.79
CA CYS A 107 -25.50 3.01 -6.29
C CYS A 107 -25.95 4.47 -6.15
N ASN A 108 -26.99 4.90 -6.89
CA ASN A 108 -27.52 6.27 -6.83
C ASN A 108 -28.26 6.60 -5.51
N GLY A 109 -28.42 5.64 -4.60
CA GLY A 109 -29.02 5.83 -3.28
C GLY A 109 -28.05 6.01 -2.12
N LEU A 110 -26.74 5.95 -2.38
CA LEU A 110 -25.72 6.24 -1.36
C LEU A 110 -25.58 7.76 -1.23
N HIS A 111 -26.35 8.33 -0.29
CA HIS A 111 -26.11 9.69 0.14
C HIS A 111 -24.75 9.78 0.81
N TRP A 112 -23.81 10.43 0.16
CA TRP A 112 -22.62 10.96 0.81
C TRP A 112 -23.09 12.07 1.76
N ASN A 113 -23.19 11.79 3.04
CA ASN A 113 -23.38 12.85 4.02
C ASN A 113 -22.15 13.77 3.92
N LYS A 114 -22.40 15.03 3.56
CA LYS A 114 -21.41 16.10 3.61
C LYS A 114 -20.93 16.22 5.05
N PHE A 115 -19.64 16.00 5.25
CA PHE A 115 -18.95 16.46 6.44
C PHE A 115 -18.59 17.92 6.26
#